data_d8e242d5a991dec6dd5f112fd1e10b45
#
_entry.id   d8e242d5a991dec6dd5f112fd1e10b45
#
_cell.length_a   1.000
_cell.length_b   1.000
_cell.length_c   1.000
_cell.angle_alpha   90.00
_cell.angle_beta   90.00
_cell.angle_gamma   90.00
#
_symmetry.space_group_name_H-M   'P 1'
#
loop_
_entity.id
_entity.type
_entity.pdbx_description
1 polymer ?
#
loop_
_entity_poly.entity_id
_entity_poly.type
_entity_poly.pdbx_seq_one_letter_code
_entity_poly.pdbx_strand_id
1 'polypeptide(L)'
;MVDAGYVFKGLKPVNWCFDCGSALAEAEVEYQDKKSDAIDVAFPVEDADKLAAAFGLSELAKPAAVVIWTTTPWTIPANQALNVHPDFTYALVDTGERLLLLAEELVESCLERFGLQGEVVATTQGKQLDLINFRHPFYDRLSPVYLADYVESEVGSTGIVHSAPSYGMDDFVTCREHGMSFDDMLNPVQGNGVYADDLPFFGGQMIWKANPNIIEKLRDVNALMAHTPIKHSYMHCWRHKTPVIYRATAQWFVGMDIQGKDGKTLRERALAGIEATEFTPAWGQARLHSMIANRPDWCISRQRNWGVPIPFFLHKQTGELHPNTVSLMEEAAKRVEQEGIEAWFKLEPSELLGAEAADYDKVTDTLDVWFDSGTTHRHVLRGSHPL
;
A
#
# COMPACT_ATOMS: atom_id res chain seq x y z
N MET A 1 2.20 -24.33 8.35
CA MET A 1 2.58 -23.16 7.53
C MET A 1 3.85 -22.49 8.09
N VAL A 2 3.93 -22.23 9.39
CA VAL A 2 5.16 -21.68 10.03
C VAL A 2 6.35 -22.58 9.78
N ASP A 3 6.27 -23.87 10.15
CA ASP A 3 7.35 -24.83 9.94
C ASP A 3 7.74 -25.01 8.46
N ALA A 4 6.80 -24.82 7.54
CA ALA A 4 7.04 -24.87 6.09
C ALA A 4 7.69 -23.59 5.52
N GLY A 5 7.81 -22.51 6.31
CA GLY A 5 8.45 -21.26 5.91
C GLY A 5 7.56 -20.26 5.18
N TYR A 6 6.24 -20.49 5.10
CA TYR A 6 5.32 -19.59 4.39
C TYR A 6 4.87 -18.37 5.22
N VAL A 7 5.07 -18.39 6.54
CA VAL A 7 4.64 -17.30 7.42
C VAL A 7 5.82 -16.39 7.75
N PHE A 8 5.63 -15.10 7.54
CA PHE A 8 6.65 -14.09 7.84
C PHE A 8 6.03 -12.81 8.41
N LYS A 9 6.83 -12.03 9.12
CA LYS A 9 6.49 -10.68 9.54
C LYS A 9 7.06 -9.68 8.53
N GLY A 10 6.25 -8.73 8.08
CA GLY A 10 6.68 -7.73 7.11
C GLY A 10 6.02 -6.38 7.33
N LEU A 11 6.69 -5.32 6.88
CA LEU A 11 6.13 -3.98 6.78
C LEU A 11 5.63 -3.80 5.35
N LYS A 12 4.31 -3.71 5.17
CA LYS A 12 3.68 -3.49 3.86
C LYS A 12 2.42 -2.63 4.03
N PRO A 13 2.01 -1.86 3.02
CA PRO A 13 0.68 -1.27 2.99
C PRO A 13 -0.38 -2.36 3.04
N VAL A 14 -1.30 -2.24 3.99
CA VAL A 14 -2.45 -3.14 4.16
C VAL A 14 -3.71 -2.30 4.27
N ASN A 15 -4.87 -2.86 3.93
CA ASN A 15 -6.14 -2.23 4.24
C ASN A 15 -6.24 -1.99 5.74
N TRP A 16 -6.45 -0.74 6.13
CA TRP A 16 -6.51 -0.32 7.53
C TRP A 16 -7.80 0.41 7.84
N CYS A 17 -8.52 -0.05 8.84
CA CYS A 17 -9.75 0.58 9.32
C CYS A 17 -9.47 1.32 10.63
N PHE A 18 -9.72 2.62 10.67
CA PHE A 18 -9.52 3.45 11.85
C PHE A 18 -10.46 3.08 13.01
N ASP A 19 -11.72 2.72 12.68
CA ASP A 19 -12.71 2.35 13.67
C ASP A 19 -12.48 0.96 14.25
N CYS A 20 -11.91 0.03 13.47
CA CYS A 20 -11.45 -1.25 13.99
C CYS A 20 -10.13 -1.10 14.76
N GLY A 21 -9.30 -0.10 14.46
CA GLY A 21 -7.90 -0.03 14.87
C GLY A 21 -7.10 -1.24 14.40
N SER A 22 -7.42 -1.79 13.21
CA SER A 22 -6.91 -3.09 12.75
C SER A 22 -6.73 -3.16 11.24
N ALA A 23 -5.78 -4.00 10.82
CA ALA A 23 -5.67 -4.47 9.45
C ALA A 23 -6.90 -5.26 9.01
N LEU A 24 -7.18 -5.23 7.71
CA LEU A 24 -8.24 -5.98 7.04
C LEU A 24 -7.67 -6.76 5.86
N ALA A 25 -8.22 -7.95 5.59
CA ALA A 25 -7.99 -8.65 4.33
C ALA A 25 -8.89 -8.06 3.22
N GLU A 26 -8.58 -8.39 1.96
CA GLU A 26 -9.40 -8.01 0.81
C GLU A 26 -10.88 -8.40 0.97
N ALA A 27 -11.15 -9.60 1.50
CA ALA A 27 -12.50 -10.10 1.70
C ALA A 27 -13.28 -9.34 2.80
N GLU A 28 -12.63 -8.48 3.56
CA GLU A 28 -13.22 -7.63 4.60
C GLU A 28 -13.45 -6.19 4.13
N VAL A 29 -13.23 -5.93 2.84
CA VAL A 29 -13.42 -4.63 2.19
C VAL A 29 -14.61 -4.70 1.25
N GLU A 30 -15.47 -3.70 1.32
CA GLU A 30 -16.61 -3.49 0.42
C GLU A 30 -16.41 -2.17 -0.34
N TYR A 31 -16.96 -2.09 -1.53
CA TYR A 31 -16.90 -0.86 -2.33
C TYR A 31 -18.22 -0.11 -2.27
N GLN A 32 -18.15 1.18 -1.95
CA GLN A 32 -19.28 2.08 -1.88
C GLN A 32 -18.95 3.41 -2.55
N ASP A 33 -19.98 4.09 -3.03
CA ASP A 33 -19.84 5.42 -3.60
C ASP A 33 -19.40 6.44 -2.55
N LYS A 34 -18.31 7.14 -2.83
CA LYS A 34 -17.78 8.22 -1.99
C LYS A 34 -17.58 9.48 -2.81
N LYS A 35 -17.87 10.62 -2.21
CA LYS A 35 -17.45 11.93 -2.73
C LYS A 35 -16.05 12.23 -2.25
N SER A 36 -15.17 12.59 -3.17
CA SER A 36 -13.77 12.95 -2.90
C SER A 36 -13.40 14.21 -3.68
N ASP A 37 -12.36 14.87 -3.22
CA ASP A 37 -11.73 15.98 -3.91
C ASP A 37 -10.65 15.41 -4.83
N ALA A 38 -10.84 15.54 -6.15
CA ALA A 38 -9.77 15.28 -7.11
C ALA A 38 -8.99 16.58 -7.32
N ILE A 39 -7.66 16.49 -7.25
CA ILE A 39 -6.76 17.63 -7.41
C ILE A 39 -5.66 17.34 -8.41
N ASP A 40 -5.30 18.36 -9.18
CA ASP A 40 -4.11 18.38 -10.01
C ASP A 40 -3.06 19.26 -9.34
N VAL A 41 -1.85 18.73 -9.16
CA VAL A 41 -0.79 19.38 -8.37
C VAL A 41 0.50 19.46 -9.16
N ALA A 42 1.04 20.66 -9.24
CA ALA A 42 2.33 20.94 -9.89
C ALA A 42 3.50 20.78 -8.91
N PHE A 43 4.49 19.98 -9.29
CA PHE A 43 5.75 19.81 -8.58
C PHE A 43 6.85 20.52 -9.38
N PRO A 44 7.48 21.57 -8.86
CA PRO A 44 8.54 22.30 -9.58
C PRO A 44 9.75 21.40 -9.86
N VAL A 45 10.36 21.58 -11.04
CA VAL A 45 11.59 20.86 -11.37
C VAL A 45 12.74 21.33 -10.50
N GLU A 46 13.56 20.37 -10.04
CA GLU A 46 14.86 20.63 -9.40
C GLU A 46 16.00 20.47 -10.40
N ASP A 47 16.00 19.36 -11.12
CA ASP A 47 17.03 19.02 -12.10
C ASP A 47 16.70 19.61 -13.49
N ALA A 48 16.66 20.95 -13.61
CA ALA A 48 16.25 21.63 -14.86
C ALA A 48 17.09 21.24 -16.08
N ASP A 49 18.41 21.10 -15.90
CA ASP A 49 19.33 20.72 -16.99
C ASP A 49 19.09 19.27 -17.48
N LYS A 50 18.82 18.34 -16.53
CA LYS A 50 18.47 16.96 -16.88
C LYS A 50 17.13 16.90 -17.60
N LEU A 51 16.14 17.67 -17.13
CA LEU A 51 14.85 17.73 -17.81
C LEU A 51 14.98 18.28 -19.22
N ALA A 52 15.72 19.38 -19.42
CA ALA A 52 15.99 19.92 -20.75
C ALA A 52 16.65 18.88 -21.67
N ALA A 53 17.70 18.20 -21.17
CA ALA A 53 18.41 17.17 -21.92
C ALA A 53 17.50 15.98 -22.30
N ALA A 54 16.60 15.55 -21.42
CA ALA A 54 15.63 14.49 -21.70
C ALA A 54 14.69 14.82 -22.85
N PHE A 55 14.42 16.12 -23.07
CA PHE A 55 13.62 16.63 -24.18
C PHE A 55 14.46 17.07 -25.40
N GLY A 56 15.77 16.85 -25.38
CA GLY A 56 16.67 17.27 -26.46
C GLY A 56 16.84 18.79 -26.56
N LEU A 57 16.59 19.51 -25.50
CA LEU A 57 16.73 20.97 -25.40
C LEU A 57 18.06 21.33 -24.74
N SER A 58 18.65 22.47 -25.12
CA SER A 58 19.88 22.98 -24.49
C SER A 58 19.63 23.56 -23.10
N GLU A 59 18.46 24.15 -22.90
CA GLU A 59 17.98 24.71 -21.62
C GLU A 59 16.46 24.83 -21.62
N LEU A 60 15.86 24.97 -20.44
CA LEU A 60 14.44 25.27 -20.30
C LEU A 60 14.21 26.79 -20.43
N ALA A 61 13.37 27.19 -21.37
CA ALA A 61 13.09 28.61 -21.61
C ALA A 61 12.34 29.30 -20.43
N LYS A 62 11.71 28.51 -19.56
CA LYS A 62 10.86 28.96 -18.44
C LYS A 62 10.93 27.95 -17.29
N PRO A 63 10.53 28.34 -16.07
CA PRO A 63 10.35 27.39 -14.97
C PRO A 63 9.43 26.25 -15.39
N ALA A 64 9.78 25.02 -15.04
CA ALA A 64 9.00 23.83 -15.39
C ALA A 64 8.45 23.15 -14.15
N ALA A 65 7.33 22.47 -14.31
CA ALA A 65 6.75 21.62 -13.30
C ALA A 65 6.11 20.38 -13.93
N VAL A 66 6.15 19.26 -13.21
CA VAL A 66 5.37 18.09 -13.53
C VAL A 66 4.01 18.20 -12.84
N VAL A 67 2.93 17.77 -13.48
CA VAL A 67 1.60 17.80 -12.88
C VAL A 67 1.10 16.39 -12.65
N ILE A 68 0.70 16.11 -11.41
CA ILE A 68 0.04 14.85 -11.01
C ILE A 68 -1.43 15.07 -10.75
N TRP A 69 -2.20 14.01 -10.83
CA TRP A 69 -3.60 13.97 -10.43
C TRP A 69 -3.81 12.95 -9.29
N THR A 70 -4.63 13.33 -8.29
CA THR A 70 -4.98 12.41 -7.21
C THR A 70 -6.37 12.68 -6.65
N THR A 71 -7.04 11.64 -6.16
CA THR A 71 -8.31 11.70 -5.41
C THR A 71 -8.12 11.65 -3.90
N THR A 72 -6.87 11.58 -3.46
CA THR A 72 -6.48 11.45 -2.05
C THR A 72 -5.52 12.57 -1.63
N PRO A 73 -5.99 13.84 -1.51
CA PRO A 73 -5.13 14.96 -1.14
C PRO A 73 -4.33 14.72 0.14
N TRP A 74 -4.88 13.93 1.07
CA TRP A 74 -4.25 13.58 2.34
C TRP A 74 -2.95 12.75 2.17
N THR A 75 -2.67 12.17 1.01
CA THR A 75 -1.39 11.47 0.76
C THR A 75 -0.26 12.39 0.30
N ILE A 76 -0.58 13.61 -0.19
CA ILE A 76 0.43 14.58 -0.64
C ILE A 76 1.50 14.85 0.43
N PRO A 77 1.17 15.05 1.72
CA PRO A 77 2.20 15.24 2.75
C PRO A 77 3.22 14.10 2.86
N ALA A 78 2.88 12.90 2.40
CA ALA A 78 3.75 11.73 2.40
C ALA A 78 4.33 11.39 1.03
N ASN A 79 4.18 12.24 0.02
CA ASN A 79 4.76 12.03 -1.30
C ASN A 79 6.29 11.87 -1.21
N GLN A 80 6.85 10.88 -1.91
CA GLN A 80 8.29 10.61 -1.96
C GLN A 80 8.82 10.33 -3.37
N ALA A 81 7.95 10.12 -4.35
CA ALA A 81 8.33 9.93 -5.75
C ALA A 81 7.18 10.34 -6.70
N LEU A 82 7.49 10.35 -7.97
CA LEU A 82 6.57 10.58 -9.08
C LEU A 82 6.78 9.44 -10.09
N ASN A 83 5.69 8.77 -10.48
CA ASN A 83 5.81 7.59 -11.33
C ASN A 83 5.32 7.88 -12.75
N VAL A 84 6.10 7.46 -13.74
CA VAL A 84 5.81 7.56 -15.17
C VAL A 84 5.90 6.21 -15.85
N HIS A 85 5.11 5.99 -16.89
CA HIS A 85 5.22 4.77 -17.70
C HIS A 85 6.43 4.88 -18.64
N PRO A 86 7.34 3.89 -18.71
CA PRO A 86 8.55 3.97 -19.51
C PRO A 86 8.31 4.19 -21.02
N ASP A 87 7.21 3.61 -21.53
CA ASP A 87 6.89 3.60 -22.97
C ASP A 87 5.89 4.67 -23.40
N PHE A 88 5.34 5.47 -22.47
CA PHE A 88 4.46 6.58 -22.84
C PHE A 88 5.28 7.76 -23.34
N THR A 89 4.67 8.52 -24.23
CA THR A 89 5.20 9.82 -24.67
C THR A 89 4.74 10.91 -23.73
N TYR A 90 5.68 11.70 -23.24
CA TYR A 90 5.40 12.86 -22.39
C TYR A 90 5.73 14.14 -23.15
N ALA A 91 4.90 15.15 -22.97
CA ALA A 91 5.02 16.45 -23.60
C ALA A 91 5.42 17.51 -22.59
N LEU A 92 6.31 18.41 -23.02
CA LEU A 92 6.59 19.65 -22.33
C LEU A 92 5.74 20.73 -23.00
N VAL A 93 4.82 21.33 -22.23
CA VAL A 93 3.79 22.24 -22.74
C VAL A 93 4.06 23.65 -22.22
N ASP A 94 4.24 24.62 -23.12
CA ASP A 94 4.39 26.04 -22.78
C ASP A 94 3.00 26.67 -22.55
N THR A 95 2.73 27.09 -21.33
CA THR A 95 1.47 27.75 -20.94
C THR A 95 1.59 29.28 -20.82
N GLY A 96 2.70 29.85 -21.32
CA GLY A 96 2.99 31.28 -21.24
C GLY A 96 3.84 31.63 -20.00
N GLU A 97 3.45 31.25 -18.82
CA GLU A 97 4.19 31.54 -17.57
C GLU A 97 5.22 30.46 -17.22
N ARG A 98 4.89 29.19 -17.48
CA ARG A 98 5.72 28.02 -17.13
C ARG A 98 5.54 26.90 -18.15
N LEU A 99 6.45 25.92 -18.07
CA LEU A 99 6.36 24.67 -18.82
C LEU A 99 5.71 23.61 -17.92
N LEU A 100 4.75 22.85 -18.48
CA LEU A 100 4.09 21.74 -17.77
C LEU A 100 4.49 20.42 -18.43
N LEU A 101 4.88 19.44 -17.62
CA LEU A 101 5.14 18.07 -18.03
C LEU A 101 3.86 17.24 -17.82
N LEU A 102 3.35 16.63 -18.90
CA LEU A 102 2.11 15.85 -18.96
C LEU A 102 2.30 14.68 -19.94
N ALA A 103 1.50 13.62 -19.83
CA ALA A 103 1.41 12.63 -20.91
C ALA A 103 0.85 13.30 -22.17
N GLU A 104 1.48 13.06 -23.33
CA GLU A 104 1.16 13.75 -24.58
C GLU A 104 -0.32 13.64 -24.96
N GLU A 105 -0.88 12.44 -24.86
CA GLU A 105 -2.29 12.16 -25.21
C GLU A 105 -3.30 12.84 -24.28
N LEU A 106 -2.89 13.30 -23.10
CA LEU A 106 -3.74 13.95 -22.10
C LEU A 106 -3.60 15.48 -22.07
N VAL A 107 -2.71 16.06 -22.89
CA VAL A 107 -2.42 17.50 -22.89
C VAL A 107 -3.68 18.35 -23.07
N GLU A 108 -4.49 18.06 -24.08
CA GLU A 108 -5.69 18.84 -24.38
C GLU A 108 -6.69 18.82 -23.22
N SER A 109 -6.99 17.64 -22.69
CA SER A 109 -7.93 17.45 -21.57
C SER A 109 -7.42 18.08 -20.26
N CYS A 110 -6.11 18.04 -20.03
CA CYS A 110 -5.48 18.69 -18.89
C CYS A 110 -5.54 20.22 -18.99
N LEU A 111 -5.18 20.79 -20.14
CA LEU A 111 -5.25 22.23 -20.35
C LEU A 111 -6.68 22.78 -20.21
N GLU A 112 -7.67 22.07 -20.76
CA GLU A 112 -9.09 22.42 -20.57
C GLU A 112 -9.45 22.42 -19.08
N ARG A 113 -9.08 21.37 -18.34
CA ARG A 113 -9.36 21.23 -16.90
C ARG A 113 -8.67 22.30 -16.07
N PHE A 114 -7.46 22.72 -16.46
CA PHE A 114 -6.72 23.79 -15.79
C PHE A 114 -7.20 25.18 -16.17
N GLY A 115 -8.04 25.31 -17.21
CA GLY A 115 -8.45 26.61 -17.75
C GLY A 115 -7.30 27.38 -18.42
N LEU A 116 -6.30 26.65 -18.97
CA LEU A 116 -5.11 27.18 -19.59
C LEU A 116 -5.11 26.92 -21.09
N GLN A 117 -4.33 27.72 -21.82
CA GLN A 117 -3.90 27.45 -23.18
C GLN A 117 -2.41 27.14 -23.18
N GLY A 118 -1.97 26.34 -24.11
CA GLY A 118 -0.56 26.00 -24.22
C GLY A 118 -0.22 25.30 -25.52
N GLU A 119 1.06 25.28 -25.85
CA GLU A 119 1.59 24.62 -27.03
C GLU A 119 2.65 23.58 -26.60
N VAL A 120 2.64 22.41 -27.22
CA VAL A 120 3.66 21.40 -27.01
C VAL A 120 4.97 21.90 -27.67
N VAL A 121 6.00 22.09 -26.84
CA VAL A 121 7.31 22.57 -27.31
C VAL A 121 8.31 21.45 -27.56
N ALA A 122 8.17 20.32 -26.87
CA ALA A 122 8.99 19.13 -27.05
C ALA A 122 8.30 17.90 -26.50
N THR A 123 8.69 16.71 -26.97
CA THR A 123 8.22 15.42 -26.46
C THR A 123 9.36 14.48 -26.17
N THR A 124 9.15 13.53 -25.25
CA THR A 124 10.12 12.49 -24.91
C THR A 124 9.44 11.22 -24.47
N GLN A 125 10.17 10.10 -24.43
CA GLN A 125 9.66 8.85 -23.85
C GLN A 125 9.86 8.84 -22.34
N GLY A 126 8.94 8.23 -21.57
CA GLY A 126 9.01 8.19 -20.12
C GLY A 126 10.33 7.67 -19.56
N LYS A 127 10.95 6.69 -20.22
CA LYS A 127 12.28 6.16 -19.84
C LYS A 127 13.41 7.22 -19.78
N GLN A 128 13.25 8.36 -20.47
CA GLN A 128 14.22 9.46 -20.43
C GLN A 128 14.04 10.36 -19.21
N LEU A 129 12.92 10.22 -18.50
CA LEU A 129 12.58 10.99 -17.31
C LEU A 129 13.09 10.34 -16.03
N ASP A 130 13.60 9.12 -16.09
CA ASP A 130 14.04 8.33 -14.92
C ASP A 130 15.03 9.11 -14.05
N LEU A 131 14.79 9.10 -12.74
CA LEU A 131 15.62 9.74 -11.71
C LEU A 131 15.80 11.27 -11.85
N ILE A 132 14.98 11.94 -12.65
CA ILE A 132 14.92 13.41 -12.64
C ILE A 132 14.19 13.85 -11.36
N ASN A 133 14.80 14.79 -10.62
CA ASN A 133 14.23 15.26 -9.38
C ASN A 133 13.30 16.46 -9.58
N PHE A 134 12.18 16.41 -8.87
CA PHE A 134 11.26 17.52 -8.67
C PHE A 134 11.18 17.84 -7.18
N ARG A 135 10.73 19.04 -6.83
CA ARG A 135 10.52 19.46 -5.44
C ARG A 135 9.09 19.19 -4.99
N HIS A 136 8.95 18.71 -3.77
CA HIS A 136 7.64 18.68 -3.12
C HIS A 136 7.07 20.11 -3.03
N PRO A 137 5.75 20.34 -3.28
CA PRO A 137 5.17 21.68 -3.40
C PRO A 137 5.36 22.58 -2.17
N PHE A 138 5.40 22.00 -0.95
CA PHE A 138 5.45 22.77 0.28
C PHE A 138 6.37 22.19 1.37
N TYR A 139 7.05 21.08 1.11
CA TYR A 139 8.11 20.55 1.99
C TYR A 139 9.46 20.64 1.31
N ASP A 140 10.51 20.82 2.10
CA ASP A 140 11.89 20.80 1.61
C ASP A 140 12.38 19.36 1.44
N ARG A 141 11.89 18.71 0.38
CA ARG A 141 12.35 17.38 -0.05
C ARG A 141 12.16 17.19 -1.55
N LEU A 142 12.92 16.25 -2.07
CA LEU A 142 12.88 15.86 -3.48
C LEU A 142 11.87 14.74 -3.69
N SER A 143 11.29 14.74 -4.89
CA SER A 143 10.43 13.69 -5.43
C SER A 143 11.02 13.25 -6.77
N PRO A 144 11.88 12.20 -6.77
CA PRO A 144 12.44 11.65 -7.99
C PRO A 144 11.36 11.02 -8.88
N VAL A 145 11.58 11.03 -10.18
CA VAL A 145 10.78 10.23 -11.12
C VAL A 145 11.25 8.79 -11.08
N TYR A 146 10.30 7.85 -10.98
CA TYR A 146 10.54 6.42 -11.10
C TYR A 146 9.72 5.85 -12.27
N LEU A 147 10.28 4.84 -12.93
CA LEU A 147 9.59 4.11 -14.00
C LEU A 147 8.66 3.06 -13.39
N ALA A 148 7.41 3.02 -13.84
CA ALA A 148 6.41 2.09 -13.32
C ALA A 148 5.40 1.71 -14.41
N ASP A 149 5.31 0.41 -14.72
CA ASP A 149 4.42 -0.11 -15.77
C ASP A 149 2.93 -0.02 -15.43
N TYR A 150 2.58 0.20 -14.16
CA TYR A 150 1.19 0.34 -13.71
C TYR A 150 0.59 1.72 -14.00
N VAL A 151 1.39 2.70 -14.41
CA VAL A 151 0.89 4.04 -14.72
C VAL A 151 0.00 3.97 -15.96
N GLU A 152 -1.21 4.46 -15.83
CA GLU A 152 -2.22 4.48 -16.90
C GLU A 152 -2.46 5.91 -17.39
N SER A 153 -2.89 6.03 -18.64
CA SER A 153 -3.26 7.30 -19.28
C SER A 153 -4.78 7.44 -19.39
N GLU A 154 -5.48 7.21 -18.28
CA GLU A 154 -6.93 7.35 -18.25
C GLU A 154 -7.39 8.80 -18.40
N VAL A 155 -8.53 8.99 -19.09
CA VAL A 155 -9.18 10.30 -19.20
C VAL A 155 -9.51 10.83 -17.80
N GLY A 156 -8.97 12.01 -17.48
CA GLY A 156 -9.11 12.62 -16.16
C GLY A 156 -7.83 12.62 -15.35
N SER A 157 -6.84 11.79 -15.71
CA SER A 157 -5.48 11.82 -15.12
C SER A 157 -4.56 12.78 -15.86
N THR A 158 -3.27 12.79 -15.49
CA THR A 158 -2.18 13.52 -16.17
C THR A 158 -1.18 12.55 -16.80
N GLY A 159 -1.37 11.22 -16.61
CA GLY A 159 -0.41 10.19 -16.98
C GLY A 159 0.84 10.16 -16.10
N ILE A 160 0.81 10.84 -14.97
CA ILE A 160 1.89 10.87 -13.98
C ILE A 160 1.26 10.68 -12.60
N VAL A 161 1.76 9.70 -11.86
CA VAL A 161 1.23 9.33 -10.55
C VAL A 161 2.16 9.85 -9.44
N HIS A 162 1.59 10.51 -8.44
CA HIS A 162 2.32 10.80 -7.21
C HIS A 162 2.42 9.53 -6.36
N SER A 163 3.60 9.26 -5.81
CA SER A 163 3.88 8.05 -5.05
C SER A 163 4.07 8.36 -3.57
N ALA A 164 3.28 7.66 -2.74
CA ALA A 164 3.38 7.69 -1.28
C ALA A 164 3.47 6.23 -0.77
N PRO A 165 4.67 5.65 -0.66
CA PRO A 165 4.90 4.21 -0.50
C PRO A 165 4.24 3.58 0.73
N SER A 166 3.92 4.36 1.75
CA SER A 166 3.17 3.85 2.92
C SER A 166 1.66 3.72 2.68
N TYR A 167 1.13 4.24 1.56
CA TYR A 167 -0.32 4.37 1.32
C TYR A 167 -0.79 3.80 -0.03
N GLY A 168 0.08 3.13 -0.77
CA GLY A 168 -0.22 2.44 -2.01
C GLY A 168 0.67 1.20 -2.20
N MET A 169 0.09 0.09 -2.67
CA MET A 169 0.87 -1.14 -2.90
C MET A 169 1.84 -0.97 -4.07
N ASP A 170 1.37 -0.40 -5.18
CA ASP A 170 2.20 -0.17 -6.36
C ASP A 170 3.29 0.87 -6.07
N ASP A 171 2.96 1.94 -5.33
CA ASP A 171 3.91 2.92 -4.84
C ASP A 171 5.00 2.27 -3.97
N PHE A 172 4.58 1.37 -3.06
CA PHE A 172 5.49 0.65 -2.17
C PHE A 172 6.45 -0.22 -2.97
N VAL A 173 5.94 -1.02 -3.92
CA VAL A 173 6.76 -1.92 -4.74
C VAL A 173 7.75 -1.11 -5.56
N THR A 174 7.28 -0.09 -6.29
CA THR A 174 8.13 0.76 -7.12
C THR A 174 9.22 1.46 -6.31
N CYS A 175 8.90 2.05 -5.17
CA CYS A 175 9.90 2.69 -4.32
C CYS A 175 10.93 1.68 -3.77
N ARG A 176 10.50 0.46 -3.44
CA ARG A 176 11.41 -0.62 -3.00
C ARG A 176 12.35 -1.09 -4.11
N GLU A 177 11.86 -1.25 -5.32
CA GLU A 177 12.66 -1.62 -6.51
C GLU A 177 13.71 -0.57 -6.84
N HIS A 178 13.42 0.72 -6.57
CA HIS A 178 14.37 1.82 -6.68
C HIS A 178 15.25 2.02 -5.44
N GLY A 179 15.27 1.05 -4.51
CA GLY A 179 16.23 1.00 -3.39
C GLY A 179 15.81 1.76 -2.13
N MET A 180 14.59 2.31 -2.07
CA MET A 180 14.10 2.97 -0.85
C MET A 180 14.00 1.95 0.30
N SER A 181 14.63 2.23 1.43
CA SER A 181 14.54 1.36 2.61
C SER A 181 13.21 1.55 3.35
N PHE A 182 12.87 0.62 4.26
CA PHE A 182 11.68 0.78 5.10
C PHE A 182 11.77 2.00 6.02
N ASP A 183 12.98 2.30 6.50
CA ASP A 183 13.22 3.41 7.42
C ASP A 183 13.11 4.78 6.73
N ASP A 184 13.28 4.81 5.41
CA ASP A 184 13.14 6.02 4.60
C ASP A 184 11.69 6.33 4.23
N MET A 185 10.77 5.37 4.39
CA MET A 185 9.36 5.53 4.02
C MET A 185 8.60 6.38 5.04
N LEU A 186 8.08 7.50 4.58
CA LEU A 186 7.26 8.39 5.40
C LEU A 186 5.88 7.75 5.69
N ASN A 187 5.55 7.64 6.96
CA ASN A 187 4.27 7.11 7.41
C ASN A 187 3.62 8.01 8.47
N PRO A 188 3.29 9.27 8.13
CA PRO A 188 2.82 10.26 9.08
C PRO A 188 1.39 10.01 9.62
N VAL A 189 0.59 9.12 9.00
CA VAL A 189 -0.77 8.84 9.47
C VAL A 189 -0.74 7.73 10.52
N GLN A 190 -1.20 8.04 11.72
CA GLN A 190 -1.31 7.10 12.84
C GLN A 190 -2.46 6.10 12.66
N GLY A 191 -2.51 5.06 13.49
CA GLY A 191 -3.54 4.02 13.41
C GLY A 191 -4.98 4.49 13.60
N ASN A 192 -5.18 5.66 14.20
CA ASN A 192 -6.48 6.33 14.37
C ASN A 192 -6.84 7.29 13.22
N GLY A 193 -6.01 7.38 12.17
CA GLY A 193 -6.22 8.25 11.02
C GLY A 193 -5.82 9.71 11.23
N VAL A 194 -5.14 10.01 12.33
CA VAL A 194 -4.64 11.36 12.63
C VAL A 194 -3.17 11.45 12.22
N TYR A 195 -2.77 12.55 11.63
CA TYR A 195 -1.35 12.82 11.38
C TYR A 195 -0.57 12.92 12.68
N ALA A 196 0.67 12.46 12.69
CA ALA A 196 1.60 12.66 13.79
C ALA A 196 1.74 14.14 14.13
N ASP A 197 1.83 14.46 15.41
CA ASP A 197 1.78 15.86 15.89
C ASP A 197 2.92 16.73 15.36
N ASP A 198 4.04 16.12 15.04
CA ASP A 198 5.24 16.75 14.49
C ASP A 198 5.19 16.99 12.97
N LEU A 199 4.15 16.52 12.27
CA LEU A 199 4.01 16.77 10.84
C LEU A 199 3.76 18.28 10.60
N PRO A 200 4.65 18.98 9.89
CA PRO A 200 4.46 20.40 9.63
C PRO A 200 3.13 20.69 8.93
N PHE A 201 2.44 21.75 9.34
CA PHE A 201 1.15 22.26 8.84
C PHE A 201 -0.08 21.40 9.20
N PHE A 202 0.02 20.07 9.27
CA PHE A 202 -1.15 19.19 9.37
C PHE A 202 -1.15 18.28 10.59
N GLY A 203 -0.12 18.34 11.46
CA GLY A 203 -0.02 17.53 12.68
C GLY A 203 -1.27 17.63 13.55
N GLY A 204 -1.70 16.49 14.11
CA GLY A 204 -2.89 16.38 14.96
C GLY A 204 -4.23 16.43 14.21
N GLN A 205 -4.26 16.58 12.88
CA GLN A 205 -5.49 16.61 12.10
C GLN A 205 -5.86 15.20 11.60
N MET A 206 -7.16 14.88 11.66
CA MET A 206 -7.72 13.69 11.00
C MET A 206 -7.61 13.86 9.48
N ILE A 207 -7.11 12.86 8.76
CA ILE A 207 -6.82 12.94 7.31
C ILE A 207 -7.99 13.43 6.47
N TRP A 208 -9.22 12.96 6.75
CA TRP A 208 -10.41 13.41 6.01
C TRP A 208 -10.76 14.89 6.26
N LYS A 209 -10.41 15.43 7.43
CA LYS A 209 -10.59 16.83 7.78
C LYS A 209 -9.43 17.71 7.32
N ALA A 210 -8.28 17.10 7.04
CA ALA A 210 -7.11 17.82 6.56
C ALA A 210 -7.17 18.15 5.06
N ASN A 211 -7.98 17.42 4.27
CA ASN A 211 -8.07 17.64 2.81
C ASN A 211 -8.30 19.11 2.41
N PRO A 212 -9.28 19.84 2.98
CA PRO A 212 -9.46 21.26 2.64
C PRO A 212 -8.22 22.11 2.95
N ASN A 213 -7.54 21.85 4.07
CA ASN A 213 -6.35 22.60 4.49
C ASN A 213 -5.15 22.30 3.56
N ILE A 214 -5.02 21.05 3.08
CA ILE A 214 -4.00 20.67 2.11
C ILE A 214 -4.25 21.36 0.77
N ILE A 215 -5.50 21.37 0.31
CA ILE A 215 -5.91 22.05 -0.93
C ILE A 215 -5.64 23.56 -0.82
N GLU A 216 -5.95 24.18 0.30
CA GLU A 216 -5.66 25.60 0.55
C GLU A 216 -4.15 25.86 0.54
N LYS A 217 -3.36 25.01 1.22
CA LYS A 217 -1.89 25.11 1.23
C LYS A 217 -1.31 25.00 -0.17
N LEU A 218 -1.81 24.09 -1.00
CA LEU A 218 -1.38 23.94 -2.40
C LEU A 218 -1.72 25.20 -3.23
N ARG A 219 -2.86 25.84 -2.95
CA ARG A 219 -3.26 27.10 -3.58
C ARG A 219 -2.34 28.24 -3.19
N ASP A 220 -2.01 28.36 -1.88
CA ASP A 220 -1.14 29.41 -1.34
C ASP A 220 0.26 29.38 -1.95
N VAL A 221 0.78 28.18 -2.27
CA VAL A 221 2.09 28.02 -2.89
C VAL A 221 2.03 27.95 -4.44
N ASN A 222 0.88 28.25 -5.03
CA ASN A 222 0.64 28.23 -6.48
C ASN A 222 0.95 26.88 -7.15
N ALA A 223 0.72 25.78 -6.43
CA ALA A 223 0.91 24.41 -6.90
C ALA A 223 -0.40 23.71 -7.30
N LEU A 224 -1.57 24.23 -6.88
CA LEU A 224 -2.87 23.70 -7.25
C LEU A 224 -3.24 24.12 -8.68
N MET A 225 -3.31 23.18 -9.61
CA MET A 225 -3.68 23.42 -11.01
C MET A 225 -5.18 23.35 -11.21
N ALA A 226 -5.84 22.35 -10.64
CA ALA A 226 -7.30 22.21 -10.65
C ALA A 226 -7.79 21.49 -9.39
N HIS A 227 -9.08 21.71 -9.07
CA HIS A 227 -9.79 21.03 -7.99
C HIS A 227 -11.21 20.72 -8.45
N THR A 228 -11.58 19.44 -8.49
CA THR A 228 -12.87 18.98 -8.96
C THR A 228 -13.45 17.95 -7.98
N PRO A 229 -14.62 18.21 -7.39
CA PRO A 229 -15.33 17.18 -6.63
C PRO A 229 -15.78 16.04 -7.53
N ILE A 230 -15.45 14.82 -7.18
CA ILE A 230 -15.84 13.62 -7.92
C ILE A 230 -16.61 12.64 -7.04
N LYS A 231 -17.37 11.76 -7.68
CA LYS A 231 -18.02 10.61 -7.04
C LYS A 231 -17.46 9.34 -7.67
N HIS A 232 -16.88 8.49 -6.85
CA HIS A 232 -16.27 7.25 -7.32
C HIS A 232 -16.47 6.11 -6.31
N SER A 233 -16.23 4.89 -6.75
CA SER A 233 -16.21 3.71 -5.90
C SER A 233 -14.99 3.75 -4.98
N TYR A 234 -15.17 3.55 -3.68
CA TYR A 234 -14.09 3.62 -2.70
C TYR A 234 -14.21 2.49 -1.68
N MET A 235 -13.08 2.05 -1.18
CA MET A 235 -12.97 0.97 -0.18
C MET A 235 -13.58 1.37 1.16
N HIS A 236 -14.44 0.50 1.72
CA HIS A 236 -15.07 0.66 3.03
C HIS A 236 -14.90 -0.60 3.86
N CYS A 237 -14.80 -0.44 5.17
CA CYS A 237 -14.78 -1.56 6.10
C CYS A 237 -16.13 -2.29 6.08
N TRP A 238 -16.10 -3.62 5.90
CA TRP A 238 -17.32 -4.45 5.86
C TRP A 238 -18.16 -4.36 7.16
N ARG A 239 -17.51 -4.10 8.31
CA ARG A 239 -18.15 -4.01 9.62
C ARG A 239 -18.69 -2.62 9.92
N HIS A 240 -17.84 -1.59 9.83
CA HIS A 240 -18.19 -0.23 10.20
C HIS A 240 -18.80 0.60 9.07
N LYS A 241 -18.68 0.11 7.82
CA LYS A 241 -19.12 0.83 6.59
C LYS A 241 -18.48 2.22 6.44
N THR A 242 -17.31 2.40 7.04
CA THR A 242 -16.51 3.63 6.95
C THR A 242 -15.35 3.44 6.00
N PRO A 243 -14.85 4.51 5.35
CA PRO A 243 -13.73 4.43 4.44
C PRO A 243 -12.47 3.87 5.09
N VAL A 244 -11.77 3.00 4.38
CA VAL A 244 -10.47 2.46 4.77
C VAL A 244 -9.37 3.06 3.91
N ILE A 245 -8.13 2.93 4.34
CA ILE A 245 -6.94 3.33 3.57
C ILE A 245 -5.97 2.15 3.45
N TYR A 246 -5.07 2.21 2.49
CA TYR A 246 -3.82 1.49 2.62
C TYR A 246 -2.93 2.20 3.63
N ARG A 247 -2.29 1.43 4.52
CA ARG A 247 -1.33 1.96 5.49
C ARG A 247 -0.22 0.94 5.74
N ALA A 248 1.04 1.36 5.61
CA ALA A 248 2.17 0.50 5.95
C ALA A 248 2.17 0.21 7.46
N THR A 249 2.06 -1.07 7.79
CA THR A 249 2.10 -1.58 9.16
C THR A 249 2.85 -2.89 9.21
N ALA A 250 3.54 -3.15 10.33
CA ALA A 250 4.16 -4.44 10.56
C ALA A 250 3.07 -5.47 10.87
N GLN A 251 2.89 -6.44 9.98
CA GLN A 251 1.86 -7.47 10.06
C GLN A 251 2.46 -8.86 9.81
N TRP A 252 1.67 -9.90 10.10
CA TRP A 252 1.97 -11.28 9.74
C TRP A 252 1.30 -11.64 8.43
N PHE A 253 2.08 -12.26 7.56
CA PHE A 253 1.64 -12.65 6.22
C PHE A 253 1.86 -14.13 5.97
N VAL A 254 0.98 -14.71 5.17
CA VAL A 254 1.24 -15.96 4.45
C VAL A 254 1.70 -15.57 3.05
N GLY A 255 2.97 -15.88 2.75
CA GLY A 255 3.59 -15.56 1.45
C GLY A 255 3.08 -16.49 0.35
N MET A 256 2.62 -15.90 -0.75
CA MET A 256 2.17 -16.65 -1.91
C MET A 256 3.34 -17.16 -2.75
N ASP A 257 4.43 -16.38 -2.83
CA ASP A 257 5.57 -16.64 -3.71
C ASP A 257 6.86 -16.99 -2.95
N ILE A 258 6.79 -17.12 -1.61
CA ILE A 258 7.90 -17.62 -0.81
C ILE A 258 8.04 -19.11 -1.05
N GLN A 259 9.26 -19.57 -1.36
CA GLN A 259 9.57 -20.98 -1.46
C GLN A 259 9.55 -21.65 -0.08
N GLY A 260 8.71 -22.64 0.08
CA GLY A 260 8.73 -23.49 1.27
C GLY A 260 9.96 -24.38 1.33
N LYS A 261 10.11 -25.16 2.40
CA LYS A 261 11.24 -26.11 2.62
C LYS A 261 11.40 -27.14 1.47
N ASP A 262 10.38 -27.40 0.69
CA ASP A 262 10.39 -28.31 -0.45
C ASP A 262 10.63 -27.60 -1.80
N GLY A 263 10.95 -26.31 -1.79
CA GLY A 263 11.26 -25.51 -2.97
C GLY A 263 10.05 -25.08 -3.81
N LYS A 264 8.81 -25.33 -3.34
CA LYS A 264 7.58 -24.90 -4.02
C LYS A 264 6.94 -23.73 -3.30
N THR A 265 6.35 -22.81 -4.08
CA THR A 265 5.56 -21.71 -3.54
C THR A 265 4.13 -22.15 -3.22
N LEU A 266 3.44 -21.39 -2.37
CA LEU A 266 2.03 -21.67 -2.08
C LEU A 266 1.15 -21.45 -3.33
N ARG A 267 1.48 -20.46 -4.16
CA ARG A 267 0.80 -20.17 -5.42
C ARG A 267 0.90 -21.36 -6.39
N GLU A 268 2.12 -21.87 -6.62
CA GLU A 268 2.33 -23.06 -7.48
C GLU A 268 1.53 -24.26 -7.00
N ARG A 269 1.49 -24.53 -5.69
CA ARG A 269 0.71 -25.63 -5.11
C ARG A 269 -0.78 -25.46 -5.31
N ALA A 270 -1.29 -24.25 -5.10
CA ALA A 270 -2.71 -23.95 -5.24
C ALA A 270 -3.15 -24.04 -6.71
N LEU A 271 -2.38 -23.50 -7.65
CA LEU A 271 -2.67 -23.61 -9.09
C LEU A 271 -2.64 -25.05 -9.57
N ALA A 272 -1.63 -25.83 -9.17
CA ALA A 272 -1.57 -27.27 -9.50
C ALA A 272 -2.76 -28.04 -8.90
N GLY A 273 -3.21 -27.69 -7.69
CA GLY A 273 -4.41 -28.27 -7.09
C GLY A 273 -5.69 -27.94 -7.85
N ILE A 274 -5.82 -26.72 -8.36
CA ILE A 274 -6.94 -26.29 -9.20
C ILE A 274 -6.95 -27.06 -10.51
N GLU A 275 -5.80 -27.22 -11.17
CA GLU A 275 -5.68 -27.98 -12.42
C GLU A 275 -6.04 -29.46 -12.24
N ALA A 276 -5.70 -30.05 -11.09
CA ALA A 276 -5.99 -31.44 -10.76
C ALA A 276 -7.43 -31.69 -10.28
N THR A 277 -8.25 -30.64 -10.15
CA THR A 277 -9.62 -30.72 -9.61
C THR A 277 -10.64 -30.61 -10.74
N GLU A 278 -11.62 -31.51 -10.75
CA GLU A 278 -12.78 -31.44 -11.64
C GLU A 278 -13.82 -30.43 -11.08
N PHE A 279 -14.24 -29.49 -11.92
CA PHE A 279 -15.19 -28.43 -11.54
C PHE A 279 -16.54 -28.63 -12.23
N THR A 280 -17.61 -28.59 -11.42
CA THR A 280 -18.98 -28.56 -11.93
C THR A 280 -19.72 -27.38 -11.31
N PRO A 281 -20.08 -26.34 -12.08
CA PRO A 281 -19.83 -26.16 -13.52
C PRO A 281 -18.35 -25.80 -13.84
N ALA A 282 -17.91 -26.10 -15.05
CA ALA A 282 -16.52 -25.97 -15.50
C ALA A 282 -15.94 -24.56 -15.40
N TRP A 283 -16.77 -23.50 -15.51
CA TRP A 283 -16.31 -22.11 -15.37
C TRP A 283 -15.75 -21.80 -13.97
N GLY A 284 -16.07 -22.59 -12.95
CA GLY A 284 -15.54 -22.45 -11.60
C GLY A 284 -14.01 -22.56 -11.56
N GLN A 285 -13.43 -23.41 -12.42
CA GLN A 285 -11.98 -23.58 -12.52
C GLN A 285 -11.28 -22.27 -12.96
N ALA A 286 -11.74 -21.66 -14.06
CA ALA A 286 -11.16 -20.42 -14.58
C ALA A 286 -11.25 -19.28 -13.56
N ARG A 287 -12.40 -19.18 -12.87
CA ARG A 287 -12.59 -18.18 -11.82
C ARG A 287 -11.62 -18.36 -10.65
N LEU A 288 -11.51 -19.57 -10.11
CA LEU A 288 -10.62 -19.83 -8.96
C LEU A 288 -9.16 -19.67 -9.36
N HIS A 289 -8.78 -20.12 -10.56
CA HIS A 289 -7.45 -19.93 -11.12
C HIS A 289 -7.09 -18.43 -11.17
N SER A 290 -7.94 -17.58 -11.75
CA SER A 290 -7.73 -16.14 -11.83
C SER A 290 -7.58 -15.48 -10.46
N MET A 291 -8.38 -15.89 -9.47
CA MET A 291 -8.30 -15.38 -8.09
C MET A 291 -6.97 -15.73 -7.40
N ILE A 292 -6.36 -16.87 -7.75
CA ILE A 292 -5.10 -17.32 -7.14
C ILE A 292 -3.87 -16.81 -7.89
N ALA A 293 -3.95 -16.74 -9.23
CA ALA A 293 -2.81 -16.36 -10.08
C ALA A 293 -2.20 -15.01 -9.69
N ASN A 294 -3.03 -14.03 -9.35
CA ASN A 294 -2.60 -12.67 -9.01
C ASN A 294 -2.83 -12.30 -7.54
N ARG A 295 -3.12 -13.29 -6.68
CA ARG A 295 -3.40 -13.01 -5.27
C ARG A 295 -2.16 -12.48 -4.55
N PRO A 296 -2.21 -11.32 -3.86
CA PRO A 296 -1.12 -10.86 -3.03
C PRO A 296 -0.91 -11.76 -1.80
N ASP A 297 0.19 -11.54 -1.09
CA ASP A 297 0.41 -12.17 0.22
C ASP A 297 -0.77 -11.90 1.15
N TRP A 298 -1.19 -12.91 1.90
CA TRP A 298 -2.33 -12.82 2.78
C TRP A 298 -1.94 -12.26 4.14
N CYS A 299 -2.39 -11.05 4.46
CA CYS A 299 -2.27 -10.47 5.80
C CYS A 299 -3.18 -11.22 6.77
N ILE A 300 -2.59 -12.03 7.67
CA ILE A 300 -3.32 -12.89 8.61
C ILE A 300 -3.45 -12.33 10.02
N SER A 301 -2.74 -11.26 10.37
CA SER A 301 -2.81 -10.66 11.70
C SER A 301 -3.91 -9.60 11.81
N ARG A 302 -4.58 -9.60 12.96
CA ARG A 302 -5.62 -8.62 13.33
C ARG A 302 -5.36 -8.11 14.74
N GLN A 303 -5.56 -6.82 14.94
CA GLN A 303 -5.45 -6.14 16.23
C GLN A 303 -6.82 -6.11 16.89
N ARG A 304 -7.35 -7.29 17.24
CA ARG A 304 -8.68 -7.46 17.85
C ARG A 304 -8.59 -8.10 19.22
N ASN A 305 -9.54 -7.78 20.10
CA ASN A 305 -9.61 -8.32 21.45
C ASN A 305 -10.18 -9.75 21.50
N TRP A 306 -10.77 -10.22 20.42
CA TRP A 306 -11.35 -11.56 20.30
C TRP A 306 -10.97 -12.22 18.99
N GLY A 307 -10.52 -13.45 19.06
CA GLY A 307 -10.12 -14.28 17.93
C GLY A 307 -9.08 -15.32 18.34
N VAL A 308 -8.75 -16.23 17.42
CA VAL A 308 -7.66 -17.19 17.63
C VAL A 308 -6.34 -16.43 17.69
N PRO A 309 -5.56 -16.53 18.77
CA PRO A 309 -4.31 -15.80 18.89
C PRO A 309 -3.24 -16.31 17.93
N ILE A 310 -2.26 -15.46 17.62
CA ILE A 310 -1.02 -15.83 16.97
C ILE A 310 0.02 -16.11 18.08
N PRO A 311 0.26 -17.38 18.45
CA PRO A 311 1.04 -17.70 19.64
C PRO A 311 2.55 -17.66 19.39
N PHE A 312 3.05 -16.47 19.10
CA PHE A 312 4.47 -16.23 18.82
C PHE A 312 5.15 -15.40 19.90
N PHE A 313 6.46 -15.61 20.02
CA PHE A 313 7.37 -14.78 20.80
C PHE A 313 8.44 -14.20 19.87
N LEU A 314 8.63 -12.87 19.94
CA LEU A 314 9.55 -12.12 19.12
C LEU A 314 10.69 -11.60 19.97
N HIS A 315 11.91 -11.80 19.50
CA HIS A 315 13.07 -11.23 20.15
C HIS A 315 13.05 -9.69 20.05
N LYS A 316 13.14 -8.99 21.17
CA LYS A 316 12.95 -7.54 21.29
C LYS A 316 13.89 -6.71 20.40
N GLN A 317 15.15 -7.17 20.23
CA GLN A 317 16.15 -6.43 19.47
C GLN A 317 16.13 -6.77 17.97
N THR A 318 15.95 -8.07 17.62
CA THR A 318 16.03 -8.50 16.21
C THR A 318 14.67 -8.60 15.53
N GLY A 319 13.58 -8.69 16.30
CA GLY A 319 12.23 -8.92 15.77
C GLY A 319 12.02 -10.35 15.23
N GLU A 320 12.99 -11.24 15.39
CA GLU A 320 12.92 -12.61 14.91
C GLU A 320 12.06 -13.49 15.83
N LEU A 321 11.48 -14.52 15.24
CA LEU A 321 10.76 -15.56 15.99
C LEU A 321 11.71 -16.33 16.92
N HIS A 322 11.17 -16.73 18.07
CA HIS A 322 11.90 -17.63 18.96
C HIS A 322 12.29 -18.93 18.22
N PRO A 323 13.54 -19.45 18.38
CA PRO A 323 14.00 -20.65 17.67
C PRO A 323 13.09 -21.88 17.85
N ASN A 324 12.46 -22.01 19.02
CA ASN A 324 11.56 -23.10 19.35
C ASN A 324 10.08 -22.77 19.09
N THR A 325 9.78 -21.85 18.19
CA THR A 325 8.41 -21.36 17.93
C THR A 325 7.39 -22.48 17.74
N VAL A 326 7.71 -23.52 16.97
CA VAL A 326 6.78 -24.64 16.72
C VAL A 326 6.40 -25.36 18.03
N SER A 327 7.37 -25.67 18.88
CA SER A 327 7.11 -26.31 20.17
C SER A 327 6.34 -25.41 21.13
N LEU A 328 6.63 -24.10 21.12
CA LEU A 328 5.91 -23.11 21.94
C LEU A 328 4.46 -22.96 21.47
N MET A 329 4.20 -23.02 20.17
CA MET A 329 2.84 -23.05 19.63
C MET A 329 2.05 -24.27 20.09
N GLU A 330 2.68 -25.46 20.14
CA GLU A 330 2.05 -26.68 20.62
C GLU A 330 1.70 -26.60 22.11
N GLU A 331 2.59 -26.03 22.94
CA GLU A 331 2.32 -25.80 24.36
C GLU A 331 1.19 -24.77 24.57
N ALA A 332 1.18 -23.69 23.80
CA ALA A 332 0.08 -22.73 23.81
C ALA A 332 -1.25 -23.40 23.40
N ALA A 333 -1.25 -24.25 22.35
CA ALA A 333 -2.42 -24.97 21.89
C ALA A 333 -2.99 -25.91 22.97
N LYS A 334 -2.14 -26.64 23.72
CA LYS A 334 -2.58 -27.50 24.85
C LYS A 334 -3.28 -26.70 25.93
N ARG A 335 -2.75 -25.51 26.27
CA ARG A 335 -3.39 -24.63 27.26
C ARG A 335 -4.73 -24.10 26.75
N VAL A 336 -4.80 -23.69 25.49
CA VAL A 336 -6.05 -23.25 24.86
C VAL A 336 -7.09 -24.38 24.82
N GLU A 337 -6.68 -25.62 24.58
CA GLU A 337 -7.57 -26.79 24.62
C GLU A 337 -8.20 -27.01 26.02
N GLN A 338 -7.46 -26.74 27.08
CA GLN A 338 -7.90 -26.95 28.47
C GLN A 338 -8.70 -25.77 29.01
N GLU A 339 -8.30 -24.54 28.71
CA GLU A 339 -8.80 -23.34 29.40
C GLU A 339 -9.50 -22.36 28.42
N GLY A 340 -9.52 -22.69 27.13
CA GLY A 340 -10.04 -21.81 26.08
C GLY A 340 -9.03 -20.74 25.64
N ILE A 341 -9.47 -19.92 24.70
CA ILE A 341 -8.65 -18.92 23.99
C ILE A 341 -7.96 -17.90 24.93
N GLU A 342 -8.63 -17.61 26.06
CA GLU A 342 -8.12 -16.71 27.10
C GLU A 342 -6.78 -17.15 27.70
N ALA A 343 -6.46 -18.46 27.62
CA ALA A 343 -5.21 -19.01 28.16
C ALA A 343 -3.98 -18.32 27.55
N TRP A 344 -4.00 -18.02 26.24
CA TRP A 344 -2.90 -17.29 25.61
C TRP A 344 -2.78 -15.86 26.12
N PHE A 345 -3.89 -15.14 26.23
CA PHE A 345 -3.85 -13.72 26.63
C PHE A 345 -3.41 -13.55 28.09
N LYS A 346 -3.77 -14.49 28.96
CA LYS A 346 -3.38 -14.51 30.39
C LYS A 346 -1.96 -15.01 30.63
N LEU A 347 -1.39 -15.75 29.67
CA LEU A 347 -0.08 -16.35 29.78
C LEU A 347 1.02 -15.30 29.97
N GLU A 348 1.79 -15.43 31.02
CA GLU A 348 3.03 -14.65 31.20
C GLU A 348 4.18 -15.33 30.43
N PRO A 349 4.97 -14.57 29.65
CA PRO A 349 6.06 -15.15 28.84
C PRO A 349 7.01 -16.04 29.64
N SER A 350 7.27 -15.71 30.89
CA SER A 350 8.15 -16.46 31.78
C SER A 350 7.68 -17.91 32.07
N GLU A 351 6.40 -18.19 31.91
CA GLU A 351 5.86 -19.53 32.10
C GLU A 351 6.31 -20.53 31.02
N LEU A 352 6.56 -20.05 29.81
CA LEU A 352 7.05 -20.88 28.70
C LEU A 352 8.54 -20.66 28.40
N LEU A 353 9.04 -19.45 28.57
CA LEU A 353 10.41 -19.08 28.22
C LEU A 353 11.35 -19.06 29.41
N GLY A 354 10.85 -19.12 30.65
CA GLY A 354 11.70 -19.04 31.85
C GLY A 354 12.51 -17.74 31.88
N ALA A 355 13.84 -17.87 32.00
CA ALA A 355 14.73 -16.72 32.05
C ALA A 355 14.83 -15.94 30.73
N GLU A 356 14.57 -16.58 29.59
CA GLU A 356 14.64 -15.95 28.27
C GLU A 356 13.50 -14.96 28.04
N ALA A 357 12.45 -14.98 28.86
CA ALA A 357 11.29 -14.09 28.72
C ALA A 357 11.66 -12.59 28.74
N ALA A 358 12.79 -12.22 29.34
CA ALA A 358 13.27 -10.85 29.37
C ALA A 358 13.61 -10.31 27.97
N ASP A 359 14.01 -11.20 27.05
CA ASP A 359 14.48 -10.85 25.71
C ASP A 359 13.38 -10.95 24.64
N TYR A 360 12.19 -11.42 25.00
CA TYR A 360 11.09 -11.66 24.05
C TYR A 360 9.81 -10.91 24.39
N ASP A 361 9.12 -10.47 23.34
CA ASP A 361 7.76 -9.95 23.43
C ASP A 361 6.76 -11.00 22.95
N LYS A 362 5.66 -11.15 23.68
CA LYS A 362 4.52 -12.00 23.30
C LYS A 362 3.66 -11.27 22.28
N VAL A 363 3.36 -11.92 21.15
CA VAL A 363 2.45 -11.39 20.14
C VAL A 363 1.02 -11.45 20.67
N THR A 364 0.29 -10.34 20.55
CA THR A 364 -1.10 -10.20 21.00
C THR A 364 -2.11 -10.16 19.86
N ASP A 365 -1.65 -10.17 18.61
CA ASP A 365 -2.52 -10.22 17.44
C ASP A 365 -3.34 -11.51 17.39
N THR A 366 -4.52 -11.40 16.78
CA THR A 366 -5.37 -12.55 16.45
C THR A 366 -5.29 -12.88 14.98
N LEU A 367 -5.64 -14.11 14.62
CA LEU A 367 -5.76 -14.54 13.22
C LEU A 367 -6.96 -13.92 12.53
N ASP A 368 -6.84 -13.72 11.24
CA ASP A 368 -7.96 -13.48 10.34
C ASP A 368 -8.97 -14.62 10.41
N VAL A 369 -10.24 -14.31 10.58
CA VAL A 369 -11.33 -15.29 10.70
C VAL A 369 -11.44 -16.22 9.49
N TRP A 370 -10.99 -15.79 8.32
CA TRP A 370 -10.93 -16.65 7.13
C TRP A 370 -9.84 -17.73 7.22
N PHE A 371 -8.86 -17.55 8.08
CA PHE A 371 -7.89 -18.59 8.42
C PHE A 371 -8.59 -19.73 9.17
N ASP A 372 -9.44 -19.41 10.15
CA ASP A 372 -10.22 -20.40 10.90
C ASP A 372 -11.14 -21.18 9.96
N SER A 373 -11.86 -20.46 9.08
CA SER A 373 -12.71 -21.07 8.05
C SER A 373 -11.91 -22.00 7.11
N GLY A 374 -10.72 -21.59 6.72
CA GLY A 374 -9.82 -22.37 5.85
C GLY A 374 -9.35 -23.69 6.48
N THR A 375 -9.38 -23.82 7.81
CA THR A 375 -8.99 -25.05 8.53
C THR A 375 -10.13 -26.05 8.75
N THR A 376 -11.36 -25.74 8.33
CA THR A 376 -12.56 -26.56 8.56
C THR A 376 -12.37 -28.04 8.11
N HIS A 377 -11.74 -28.26 6.97
CA HIS A 377 -11.45 -29.62 6.49
C HIS A 377 -10.56 -30.41 7.46
N ARG A 378 -9.74 -29.76 8.26
CA ARG A 378 -8.84 -30.40 9.22
C ARG A 378 -9.58 -30.77 10.51
N HIS A 379 -10.25 -29.80 11.14
CA HIS A 379 -10.84 -30.02 12.44
C HIS A 379 -12.23 -30.70 12.38
N VAL A 380 -13.03 -30.47 11.32
CA VAL A 380 -14.34 -31.11 11.16
C VAL A 380 -14.21 -32.46 10.47
N LEU A 381 -13.70 -32.49 9.21
CA LEU A 381 -13.73 -33.72 8.40
C LEU A 381 -12.74 -34.80 8.89
N ARG A 382 -11.57 -34.40 9.38
CA ARG A 382 -10.55 -35.33 9.88
C ARG A 382 -10.49 -35.48 11.39
N GLY A 383 -11.12 -34.55 12.12
CA GLY A 383 -11.15 -34.51 13.58
C GLY A 383 -12.44 -35.02 14.14
N SER A 384 -13.43 -34.12 14.34
CA SER A 384 -14.67 -34.42 15.06
C SER A 384 -15.69 -35.22 14.26
N HIS A 385 -15.62 -35.19 12.92
CA HIS A 385 -16.54 -35.91 12.02
C HIS A 385 -15.74 -36.66 10.93
N PRO A 386 -14.98 -37.71 11.31
CA PRO A 386 -14.26 -38.49 10.33
C PRO A 386 -15.26 -39.19 9.39
N LEU A 387 -15.02 -39.09 8.10
CA LEU A 387 -15.78 -39.80 7.08
C LEU A 387 -15.47 -41.29 7.12
#